data_e64bd5ca55b4fdb6328aba496c118ea2
#
_entry.id   e64bd5ca55b4fdb6328aba496c118ea2
#
_cell.length_a   1.000
_cell.length_b   1.000
_cell.length_c   1.000
_cell.angle_alpha   90.00
_cell.angle_beta   90.00
_cell.angle_gamma   90.00
#
_symmetry.space_group_name_H-M   'P 1'
#
loop_
_entity.id
_entity.type
_entity.pdbx_description
1 polymer ?
#
loop_
_entity_poly.entity_id
_entity_poly.type
_entity_poly.pdbx_seq_one_letter_code
_entity_poly.pdbx_strand_id
1 'polypeptide(L)'
;MFSTFENRAIVSWDIVTRSDLHIGGRGSSGPSDVDLPVLRNNNDYPVIPGSSIKGVLRTELERLLRGCSVDVCTIPDVCYSSRWLSDNPERKGKE
;
A
#
# COMPACT_ATOMS: atom_id res chain seq x y z
N MET A 1 5.46 -9.10 -15.69
CA MET A 1 6.49 -8.38 -14.89
C MET A 1 7.36 -7.55 -15.82
N PHE A 2 7.73 -6.38 -15.39
CA PHE A 2 8.53 -5.47 -16.19
C PHE A 2 10.00 -5.91 -16.18
N SER A 3 10.51 -6.37 -17.33
CA SER A 3 11.91 -6.78 -17.48
C SER A 3 12.79 -5.60 -17.88
N THR A 4 12.21 -4.55 -18.45
CA THR A 4 12.90 -3.34 -18.87
C THR A 4 12.17 -2.12 -18.38
N PHE A 5 12.92 -1.07 -18.08
CA PHE A 5 12.37 0.21 -17.68
C PHE A 5 12.11 1.06 -18.94
N GLU A 6 10.85 1.31 -19.26
CA GLU A 6 10.48 2.07 -20.47
C GLU A 6 10.21 3.54 -20.19
N ASN A 7 9.50 3.83 -19.10
CA ASN A 7 9.19 5.21 -18.74
C ASN A 7 8.93 5.37 -17.25
N ARG A 8 8.90 6.61 -16.81
CA ARG A 8 8.55 6.99 -15.43
C ARG A 8 7.55 8.14 -15.47
N ALA A 9 6.51 8.04 -14.68
CA ALA A 9 5.61 9.16 -14.42
C ALA A 9 5.80 9.63 -12.98
N ILE A 10 5.95 10.94 -12.81
CA ILE A 10 6.02 11.56 -11.48
C ILE A 10 4.78 12.44 -11.35
N VAL A 11 3.99 12.17 -10.32
CA VAL A 11 2.74 12.87 -10.07
C VAL A 11 2.83 13.54 -8.69
N SER A 12 2.53 14.82 -8.64
CA SER A 12 2.45 15.58 -7.39
C SER A 12 1.00 15.88 -7.09
N TRP A 13 0.54 15.53 -5.89
CA TRP A 13 -0.83 15.73 -5.45
C TRP A 13 -0.87 16.47 -4.12
N ASP A 14 -1.87 17.31 -3.97
CA ASP A 14 -2.24 17.86 -2.68
C ASP A 14 -3.44 17.08 -2.16
N ILE A 15 -3.30 16.53 -0.95
CA ILE A 15 -4.37 15.78 -0.30
C ILE A 15 -5.11 16.73 0.65
N VAL A 16 -6.39 16.96 0.36
CA VAL A 16 -7.24 17.80 1.19
C VAL A 16 -8.32 16.92 1.84
N THR A 17 -8.32 16.86 3.17
CA THR A 17 -9.31 16.10 3.90
C THR A 17 -10.65 16.84 3.94
N ARG A 18 -11.76 16.12 3.75
CA ARG A 18 -13.11 16.66 3.84
C ARG A 18 -13.83 16.24 5.13
N SER A 19 -13.27 15.29 5.83
CA SER A 19 -13.75 14.81 7.11
C SER A 19 -12.57 14.45 7.97
N ASP A 20 -12.80 14.09 9.20
CA ASP A 20 -11.74 13.71 10.12
C ASP A 20 -10.98 12.50 9.59
N LEU A 21 -9.66 12.61 9.62
CA LEU A 21 -8.74 11.55 9.21
C LEU A 21 -7.88 11.16 10.40
N HIS A 22 -7.82 9.87 10.70
CA HIS A 22 -6.99 9.34 11.76
C HIS A 22 -6.11 8.20 11.24
N ILE A 23 -4.80 8.36 11.38
CA ILE A 23 -3.84 7.29 11.14
C ILE A 23 -3.09 7.10 12.46
N GLY A 24 -3.24 5.92 13.04
CA GLY A 24 -2.68 5.62 14.36
C GLY A 24 -1.16 5.57 14.35
N GLY A 25 -0.55 6.25 15.32
CA GLY A 25 0.85 6.14 15.64
C GLY A 25 1.08 5.08 16.72
N ARG A 26 2.31 5.00 17.20
CA ARG A 26 2.62 4.18 18.36
C ARG A 26 1.93 4.75 19.60
N GLY A 27 1.33 3.88 20.38
CA GLY A 27 0.82 4.26 21.68
C GLY A 27 1.95 4.80 22.53
N SER A 28 1.71 5.88 23.26
CA SER A 28 2.71 6.41 24.16
C SER A 28 2.63 5.73 25.51
N SER A 29 3.71 5.77 26.27
CA SER A 29 3.86 4.98 27.50
C SER A 29 3.46 5.72 28.77
N GLY A 30 2.89 6.91 28.68
CA GLY A 30 2.51 7.73 29.83
C GLY A 30 1.06 7.55 30.24
N PRO A 31 0.74 7.74 31.55
CA PRO A 31 -0.62 7.57 32.06
C PRO A 31 -1.61 8.65 31.61
N SER A 32 -1.13 9.75 31.06
CA SER A 32 -1.96 10.86 30.54
C SER A 32 -2.12 10.84 29.04
N ASP A 33 -1.67 9.77 28.40
CA ASP A 33 -1.57 9.72 26.95
C ASP A 33 -2.84 9.22 26.30
N VAL A 34 -3.09 9.70 25.10
CA VAL A 34 -4.20 9.24 24.28
C VAL A 34 -3.94 7.80 23.83
N ASP A 35 -4.92 6.92 23.97
CA ASP A 35 -4.80 5.51 23.65
C ASP A 35 -4.39 5.27 22.18
N LEU A 36 -4.84 6.14 21.27
CA LEU A 36 -4.56 6.03 19.85
C LEU A 36 -4.11 7.40 19.29
N PRO A 37 -2.85 7.78 19.52
CA PRO A 37 -2.36 9.05 19.01
C PRO A 37 -2.25 9.04 17.49
N VAL A 38 -2.42 10.20 16.88
CA VAL A 38 -2.21 10.38 15.45
C VAL A 38 -0.72 10.25 15.12
N LEU A 39 -0.41 9.58 14.02
CA LEU A 39 0.97 9.47 13.53
C LEU A 39 1.52 10.85 13.17
N ARG A 40 2.68 11.18 13.72
CA ARG A 40 3.34 12.49 13.52
C ARG A 40 4.79 12.29 13.09
N ASN A 41 5.31 13.28 12.36
CA ASN A 41 6.73 13.30 12.00
C ASN A 41 7.58 13.87 13.14
N ASN A 42 8.90 13.99 12.91
CA ASN A 42 9.83 14.51 13.88
C ASN A 42 9.57 15.97 14.29
N ASN A 43 8.86 16.72 13.46
CA ASN A 43 8.49 18.10 13.73
C ASN A 43 7.08 18.23 14.35
N ASP A 44 6.52 17.09 14.79
CA ASP A 44 5.20 16.99 15.43
C ASP A 44 4.01 17.35 14.52
N TYR A 45 4.23 17.30 13.20
CA TYR A 45 3.13 17.45 12.24
C TYR A 45 2.47 16.11 11.93
N PRO A 46 1.14 16.05 11.85
CA PRO A 46 0.45 14.86 11.38
C PRO A 46 0.91 14.48 9.98
N VAL A 47 1.10 13.19 9.74
CA VAL A 47 1.59 12.69 8.44
C VAL A 47 0.78 11.50 7.97
N ILE A 48 0.70 11.35 6.67
CA ILE A 48 0.18 10.18 6.01
C ILE A 48 1.38 9.40 5.47
N PRO A 49 1.69 8.21 6.00
CA PRO A 49 2.85 7.46 5.51
C PRO A 49 2.60 6.97 4.08
N GLY A 50 3.65 6.96 3.27
CA GLY A 50 3.57 6.47 1.90
C GLY A 50 3.08 5.03 1.80
N SER A 51 3.39 4.20 2.78
CA SER A 51 2.91 2.82 2.85
C SER A 51 1.39 2.71 2.94
N SER A 52 0.75 3.62 3.66
CA SER A 52 -0.71 3.68 3.75
C SER A 52 -1.33 4.07 2.41
N ILE A 53 -0.77 5.06 1.73
CA ILE A 53 -1.22 5.47 0.39
C ILE A 53 -1.03 4.33 -0.60
N LYS A 54 0.12 3.68 -0.58
CA LYS A 54 0.42 2.53 -1.44
C LYS A 54 -0.60 1.41 -1.23
N GLY A 55 -0.91 1.08 0.02
CA GLY A 55 -1.87 0.03 0.34
C GLY A 55 -3.28 0.34 -0.17
N VAL A 56 -3.75 1.57 0.02
CA VAL A 56 -5.06 2.01 -0.46
C VAL A 56 -5.13 1.98 -1.99
N LEU A 57 -4.13 2.55 -2.66
CA LEU A 57 -4.07 2.58 -4.13
C LEU A 57 -4.05 1.16 -4.70
N ARG A 58 -3.26 0.28 -4.11
CA ARG A 58 -3.18 -1.11 -4.55
C ARG A 58 -4.53 -1.81 -4.41
N THR A 59 -5.18 -1.70 -3.27
CA THR A 59 -6.47 -2.32 -3.01
C THR A 59 -7.54 -1.82 -3.99
N GLU A 60 -7.59 -0.52 -4.21
CA GLU A 60 -8.57 0.07 -5.12
C GLU A 60 -8.32 -0.32 -6.56
N LEU A 61 -7.06 -0.34 -7.01
CA LEU A 61 -6.72 -0.78 -8.35
C LEU A 61 -7.04 -2.25 -8.57
N GLU A 62 -6.73 -3.11 -7.60
CA GLU A 62 -7.06 -4.53 -7.68
C GLU A 62 -8.56 -4.74 -7.77
N ARG A 63 -9.34 -4.01 -6.99
CA ARG A 63 -10.80 -4.08 -7.02
C ARG A 63 -11.36 -3.63 -8.37
N LEU A 64 -10.84 -2.53 -8.90
CA LEU A 64 -11.24 -1.99 -10.20
C LEU A 64 -10.93 -2.98 -11.32
N LEU A 65 -9.72 -3.52 -11.33
CA LEU A 65 -9.29 -4.47 -12.36
C LEU A 65 -10.09 -5.76 -12.33
N ARG A 66 -10.41 -6.28 -11.14
CA ARG A 66 -11.29 -7.45 -11.01
C ARG A 66 -12.68 -7.15 -11.56
N GLY A 67 -13.20 -5.95 -11.30
CA GLY A 67 -14.47 -5.50 -11.86
C GLY A 67 -14.46 -5.44 -13.38
N CYS A 68 -13.29 -5.21 -13.99
CA CYS A 68 -13.10 -5.23 -15.44
C CYS A 68 -12.73 -6.62 -15.98
N SER A 69 -12.85 -7.68 -15.17
CA SER A 69 -12.49 -9.05 -15.52
C SER A 69 -11.01 -9.26 -15.84
N VAL A 70 -10.13 -8.43 -15.27
CA VAL A 70 -8.69 -8.61 -15.37
C VAL A 70 -8.21 -9.43 -14.17
N ASP A 71 -7.40 -10.44 -14.42
CA ASP A 71 -6.81 -11.25 -13.37
C ASP A 71 -5.75 -10.46 -12.62
N VAL A 72 -5.91 -10.37 -11.32
CA VAL A 72 -4.92 -9.73 -10.43
C VAL A 72 -4.61 -10.64 -9.26
N CYS A 73 -3.41 -10.50 -8.73
CA CYS A 73 -2.97 -11.25 -7.58
C CYS A 73 -3.78 -10.89 -6.33
N THR A 74 -4.02 -11.87 -5.48
CA THR A 74 -4.70 -11.68 -4.20
C THR A 74 -3.74 -11.95 -3.05
N ILE A 75 -3.98 -11.34 -1.93
CA ILE A 75 -3.27 -11.68 -0.70
C ILE A 75 -3.90 -12.95 -0.13
N PRO A 76 -3.13 -13.98 0.25
CA PRO A 76 -1.67 -14.02 0.34
C PRO A 76 -0.92 -14.42 -0.94
N ASP A 77 -1.62 -14.72 -2.01
CA ASP A 77 -1.05 -15.29 -3.22
C ASP A 77 -0.57 -14.19 -4.18
N VAL A 78 0.46 -13.48 -3.77
CA VAL A 78 1.10 -12.45 -4.59
C VAL A 78 1.89 -13.09 -5.71
N CYS A 79 1.80 -12.54 -6.92
CA CYS A 79 2.54 -13.01 -8.09
C CYS A 79 4.03 -13.13 -7.78
N TYR A 80 4.65 -14.20 -8.24
CA TYR A 80 6.05 -14.52 -7.98
C TYR A 80 6.40 -14.74 -6.51
N SER A 81 5.43 -14.89 -5.63
CA SER A 81 5.69 -15.42 -4.30
C SER A 81 6.11 -16.90 -4.41
N SER A 82 6.82 -17.38 -3.41
CA SER A 82 7.24 -18.80 -3.39
C SER A 82 6.06 -19.76 -3.52
N ARG A 83 4.95 -19.42 -2.91
CA ARG A 83 3.71 -20.20 -3.00
C ARG A 83 3.12 -20.17 -4.41
N TRP A 84 3.04 -18.97 -4.99
CA TRP A 84 2.53 -18.79 -6.34
C TRP A 84 3.38 -19.54 -7.37
N LEU A 85 4.72 -19.49 -7.23
CA LEU A 85 5.65 -20.19 -8.11
C LEU A 85 5.55 -21.71 -7.97
N SER A 86 5.21 -22.19 -6.78
CA SER A 86 4.96 -23.60 -6.54
C SER A 86 3.75 -24.11 -7.35
N ASP A 87 2.71 -23.28 -7.42
CA ASP A 87 1.48 -23.60 -8.15
C ASP A 87 1.59 -23.33 -9.66
N ASN A 88 2.60 -22.56 -10.07
CA ASN A 88 2.84 -22.19 -11.48
C ASN A 88 4.30 -22.45 -11.86
N PRO A 89 4.73 -23.71 -11.90
CA PRO A 89 6.14 -24.05 -12.12
C PRO A 89 6.69 -23.58 -13.47
N GLU A 90 5.83 -23.39 -14.48
CA GLU A 90 6.23 -22.92 -15.80
C GLU A 90 6.72 -21.47 -15.82
N ARG A 91 6.40 -20.73 -14.78
CA ARG A 91 6.82 -19.32 -14.63
C ARG A 91 8.13 -19.15 -13.86
N LYS A 92 8.62 -20.23 -13.27
CA LYS A 92 9.86 -20.21 -12.51
C LYS A 92 11.04 -19.97 -13.44
N GLY A 93 11.75 -18.88 -13.21
CA GLY A 93 12.91 -18.52 -14.03
C GLY A 93 12.62 -17.66 -15.26
N LYS A 94 11.40 -17.19 -15.43
CA LYS A 94 11.00 -16.28 -16.53
C LYS A 94 10.90 -14.82 -16.11
N GLU A 95 11.72 -14.42 -15.18
CA GLU A 95 11.79 -13.02 -14.72
C GLU A 95 12.61 -12.15 -15.66
#